data_42732e644f94f8383a88ce634af334c5
#
_entry.id   42732e644f94f8383a88ce634af334c5
#
_cell.length_a   1.000
_cell.length_b   1.000
_cell.length_c   1.000
_cell.angle_alpha   90.00
_cell.angle_beta   90.00
_cell.angle_gamma   90.00
#
_symmetry.space_group_name_H-M   'P 1'
#
loop_
_entity.id
_entity.type
_entity.pdbx_description
1 polymer ?
#
loop_
_entity_poly.entity_id
_entity_poly.type
_entity_poly.pdbx_seq_one_letter_code
_entity_poly.pdbx_strand_id
1 'polypeptide(L)'
;KETATTEFYPLSRHDALPICGGMLVWRRLSNERVRATSSFGDIMIIILLVVQCALGLSTIPFSAQHMDGSEMMKLVGWAQSVVTFRGGAAAHLDGVAFIFRGHLVLGMTLFLLFPFCRLVHIWSAPVEYITRRYQLVRNRR
;
A
#
# COMPACT_ATOMS: atom_id res chain seq x y z
N LYS A 1 22.27 0.30 -31.54
CA LYS A 1 21.72 -1.03 -31.18
C LYS A 1 21.68 -1.26 -29.68
N GLU A 2 21.27 -0.24 -28.90
CA GLU A 2 21.20 -0.31 -27.42
C GLU A 2 20.06 0.51 -26.80
N THR A 3 18.96 0.73 -27.51
CA THR A 3 17.86 1.58 -27.01
C THR A 3 16.57 0.86 -26.69
N ALA A 4 16.52 -0.49 -26.81
CA ALA A 4 15.28 -1.23 -26.63
C ALA A 4 15.06 -1.83 -25.22
N THR A 5 16.06 -1.81 -24.35
CA THR A 5 16.00 -2.50 -23.05
C THR A 5 15.63 -1.60 -21.86
N THR A 6 15.71 -0.27 -22.04
CA THR A 6 15.53 0.66 -20.90
C THR A 6 14.08 1.07 -20.65
N GLU A 7 13.18 0.91 -21.64
CA GLU A 7 11.79 1.32 -21.51
C GLU A 7 10.88 0.26 -20.86
N PHE A 8 11.31 -1.01 -20.82
CA PHE A 8 10.51 -2.10 -20.26
C PHE A 8 10.54 -2.18 -18.73
N TYR A 9 11.55 -1.59 -18.08
CA TYR A 9 11.77 -1.66 -16.64
C TYR A 9 10.80 -0.86 -15.76
N PRO A 10 10.34 0.34 -16.12
CA PRO A 10 9.44 1.08 -15.23
C PRO A 10 8.03 0.46 -15.14
N LEU A 11 7.53 -0.11 -16.22
CA LEU A 11 6.20 -0.72 -16.25
C LEU A 11 6.15 -2.02 -15.40
N SER A 12 7.18 -2.85 -15.49
CA SER A 12 7.25 -4.12 -14.75
C SER A 12 7.39 -3.94 -13.25
N ARG A 13 7.95 -2.84 -12.78
CA ARG A 13 8.11 -2.57 -11.34
C ARG A 13 6.79 -2.19 -10.68
N HIS A 14 5.93 -1.44 -11.36
CA HIS A 14 4.60 -1.07 -10.86
C HIS A 14 3.63 -2.26 -10.87
N ASP A 15 3.75 -3.15 -11.85
CA ASP A 15 2.90 -4.34 -11.96
C ASP A 15 3.34 -5.47 -11.01
N ALA A 16 4.59 -5.50 -10.59
CA ALA A 16 5.12 -6.53 -9.70
C ALA A 16 4.43 -6.56 -8.33
N LEU A 17 4.10 -5.40 -7.75
CA LEU A 17 3.48 -5.31 -6.43
C LEU A 17 2.09 -5.97 -6.37
N PRO A 18 1.13 -5.68 -7.26
CA PRO A 18 -0.17 -6.34 -7.22
C PRO A 18 -0.09 -7.83 -7.60
N ILE A 19 0.83 -8.21 -8.49
CA ILE A 19 1.04 -9.62 -8.84
C ILE A 19 1.58 -10.39 -7.64
N CYS A 20 2.63 -9.88 -6.98
CA CYS A 20 3.18 -10.49 -5.77
C CYS A 20 2.15 -10.55 -4.64
N GLY A 21 1.37 -9.48 -4.45
CA GLY A 21 0.28 -9.43 -3.48
C GLY A 21 -0.80 -10.47 -3.78
N GLY A 22 -1.22 -10.60 -5.04
CA GLY A 22 -2.16 -11.62 -5.49
C GLY A 22 -1.64 -13.04 -5.28
N MET A 23 -0.37 -13.31 -5.57
CA MET A 23 0.28 -14.59 -5.29
C MET A 23 0.34 -14.91 -3.78
N LEU A 24 0.56 -13.91 -2.94
CA LEU A 24 0.54 -14.08 -1.49
C LEU A 24 -0.85 -14.43 -0.98
N VAL A 25 -1.90 -13.77 -1.49
CA VAL A 25 -3.29 -14.12 -1.19
C VAL A 25 -3.59 -15.54 -1.64
N TRP A 26 -3.26 -15.88 -2.87
CA TRP A 26 -3.44 -17.23 -3.41
C TRP A 26 -2.76 -18.28 -2.55
N ARG A 27 -1.49 -18.08 -2.20
CA ARG A 27 -0.73 -19.00 -1.35
C ARG A 27 -1.36 -19.18 0.04
N ARG A 28 -1.91 -18.10 0.63
CA ARG A 28 -2.58 -18.18 1.93
C ARG A 28 -3.92 -18.91 1.88
N LEU A 29 -4.63 -18.81 0.77
CA LEU A 29 -5.91 -19.50 0.59
C LEU A 29 -5.74 -20.97 0.20
N SER A 30 -4.74 -21.27 -0.65
CA SER A 30 -4.53 -22.61 -1.22
C SER A 30 -3.69 -23.54 -0.35
N ASN A 31 -2.83 -23.01 0.54
CA ASN A 31 -1.93 -23.82 1.33
C ASN A 31 -2.50 -24.06 2.73
N GLU A 32 -2.91 -25.30 3.03
CA GLU A 32 -3.56 -25.68 4.29
C GLU A 32 -2.72 -25.35 5.52
N ARG A 33 -1.40 -25.50 5.45
CA ARG A 33 -0.48 -25.18 6.57
C ARG A 33 -0.46 -23.68 6.87
N VAL A 34 -0.43 -22.87 5.83
CA VAL A 34 -0.42 -21.40 5.97
C VAL A 34 -1.78 -20.91 6.44
N ARG A 35 -2.85 -21.52 5.94
CA ARG A 35 -4.23 -21.22 6.35
C ARG A 35 -4.48 -21.53 7.82
N ALA A 36 -3.97 -22.66 8.32
CA ALA A 36 -4.11 -23.05 9.72
C ALA A 36 -3.40 -22.11 10.70
N THR A 37 -2.33 -21.43 10.27
CA THR A 37 -1.55 -20.47 11.08
C THR A 37 -1.94 -19.01 10.85
N SER A 38 -2.79 -18.72 9.86
CA SER A 38 -3.26 -17.37 9.53
C SER A 38 -4.55 -17.05 10.25
N SER A 39 -4.59 -15.92 10.96
CA SER A 39 -5.84 -15.43 11.52
C SER A 39 -6.70 -14.79 10.42
N PHE A 40 -8.00 -14.68 10.66
CA PHE A 40 -8.92 -13.98 9.75
C PHE A 40 -8.45 -12.56 9.44
N GLY A 41 -7.95 -11.84 10.46
CA GLY A 41 -7.40 -10.50 10.30
C GLY A 41 -6.20 -10.44 9.36
N ASP A 42 -5.31 -11.46 9.37
CA ASP A 42 -4.14 -11.50 8.49
C ASP A 42 -4.54 -11.63 7.01
N ILE A 43 -5.57 -12.44 6.73
CA ILE A 43 -6.09 -12.61 5.36
C ILE A 43 -6.77 -11.34 4.90
N MET A 44 -7.62 -10.75 5.75
CA MET A 44 -8.35 -9.51 5.44
C MET A 44 -7.40 -8.36 5.11
N ILE A 45 -6.34 -8.16 5.90
CA ILE A 45 -5.34 -7.11 5.67
C ILE A 45 -4.63 -7.28 4.33
N ILE A 46 -4.25 -8.50 3.96
CA ILE A 46 -3.58 -8.74 2.67
C ILE A 46 -4.53 -8.45 1.50
N ILE A 47 -5.80 -8.86 1.61
CA ILE A 47 -6.81 -8.55 0.59
C ILE A 47 -6.98 -7.04 0.45
N LEU A 48 -7.12 -6.31 1.57
CA LEU A 48 -7.22 -4.86 1.56
C LEU A 48 -5.99 -4.18 0.92
N LEU A 49 -4.78 -4.68 1.19
CA LEU A 49 -3.56 -4.18 0.57
C LEU A 49 -3.54 -4.42 -0.95
N VAL A 50 -3.97 -5.59 -1.41
CA VAL A 50 -4.04 -5.89 -2.85
C VAL A 50 -5.08 -5.00 -3.53
N VAL A 51 -6.25 -4.82 -2.93
CA VAL A 51 -7.28 -3.90 -3.43
C VAL A 51 -6.76 -2.46 -3.46
N GLN A 52 -6.06 -2.03 -2.42
CA GLN A 52 -5.44 -0.70 -2.36
C GLN A 52 -4.41 -0.50 -3.47
N CYS A 53 -3.55 -1.48 -3.74
CA CYS A 53 -2.61 -1.45 -4.86
C CYS A 53 -3.33 -1.39 -6.21
N ALA A 54 -4.37 -2.20 -6.41
CA ALA A 54 -5.16 -2.21 -7.64
C ALA A 54 -5.85 -0.86 -7.88
N LEU A 55 -6.46 -0.28 -6.85
CA LEU A 55 -7.04 1.06 -6.92
C LEU A 55 -5.98 2.13 -7.23
N GLY A 56 -4.81 2.07 -6.57
CA GLY A 56 -3.71 2.98 -6.85
C GLY A 56 -3.22 2.92 -8.30
N LEU A 57 -3.07 1.71 -8.86
CA LEU A 57 -2.74 1.56 -10.28
C LEU A 57 -3.84 2.09 -11.20
N SER A 58 -5.10 1.89 -10.83
CA SER A 58 -6.24 2.40 -11.59
C SER A 58 -6.30 3.94 -11.62
N THR A 59 -5.69 4.64 -10.67
CA THR A 59 -5.62 6.11 -10.69
C THR A 59 -4.70 6.64 -11.79
N ILE A 60 -3.70 5.84 -12.25
CA ILE A 60 -2.72 6.28 -13.25
C ILE A 60 -3.37 6.66 -14.58
N PRO A 61 -4.21 5.81 -15.23
CA PRO A 61 -4.84 6.16 -16.48
C PRO A 61 -5.83 7.34 -16.33
N PHE A 62 -6.49 7.48 -15.18
CA PHE A 62 -7.36 8.63 -14.90
C PHE A 62 -6.56 9.92 -14.75
N SER A 63 -5.42 9.88 -14.07
CA SER A 63 -4.52 11.03 -13.94
C SER A 63 -3.92 11.44 -15.29
N ALA A 64 -3.61 10.47 -16.15
CA ALA A 64 -3.07 10.72 -17.49
C ALA A 64 -4.07 11.44 -18.42
N GLN A 65 -5.37 11.28 -18.20
CA GLN A 65 -6.40 11.97 -18.96
C GLN A 65 -6.58 13.43 -18.52
N HIS A 66 -6.17 13.78 -17.29
CA HIS A 66 -6.26 15.12 -16.71
C HIS A 66 -4.84 15.62 -16.39
N MET A 67 -4.08 15.96 -17.42
CA MET A 67 -2.68 16.40 -17.30
C MET A 67 -2.50 17.78 -16.64
N ASP A 68 -3.58 18.50 -16.34
CA ASP A 68 -3.58 19.79 -15.65
C ASP A 68 -3.24 19.70 -14.16
N GLY A 69 -3.20 18.49 -13.60
CA GLY A 69 -2.88 18.25 -12.19
C GLY A 69 -3.96 18.73 -11.20
N SER A 70 -5.12 19.17 -11.68
CA SER A 70 -6.19 19.74 -10.84
C SER A 70 -6.67 18.75 -9.76
N GLU A 71 -6.82 17.47 -10.10
CA GLU A 71 -7.22 16.41 -9.16
C GLU A 71 -6.19 16.23 -8.04
N MET A 72 -4.91 16.27 -8.39
CA MET A 72 -3.82 16.15 -7.42
C MET A 72 -3.80 17.34 -6.47
N MET A 73 -4.02 18.56 -6.97
CA MET A 73 -4.07 19.76 -6.14
C MET A 73 -5.24 19.75 -5.15
N LYS A 74 -6.39 19.21 -5.53
CA LYS A 74 -7.52 18.99 -4.62
C LYS A 74 -7.17 18.02 -3.50
N LEU A 75 -6.51 16.89 -3.82
CA LEU A 75 -6.08 15.91 -2.84
C LEU A 75 -5.03 16.47 -1.86
N VAL A 76 -4.09 17.29 -2.37
CA VAL A 76 -3.10 17.99 -1.53
C VAL A 76 -3.81 18.99 -0.60
N GLY A 77 -4.76 19.77 -1.10
CA GLY A 77 -5.56 20.70 -0.30
C GLY A 77 -6.35 20.00 0.80
N TRP A 78 -6.95 18.85 0.46
CA TRP A 78 -7.60 17.99 1.45
C TRP A 78 -6.62 17.53 2.54
N ALA A 79 -5.48 16.96 2.16
CA ALA A 79 -4.47 16.47 3.10
C ALA A 79 -3.94 17.58 4.02
N GLN A 80 -3.65 18.76 3.48
CA GLN A 80 -3.24 19.91 4.26
C GLN A 80 -4.32 20.32 5.26
N SER A 81 -5.58 20.36 4.84
CA SER A 81 -6.70 20.74 5.72
C SER A 81 -6.88 19.75 6.87
N VAL A 82 -6.69 18.45 6.62
CA VAL A 82 -6.74 17.41 7.65
C VAL A 82 -5.58 17.56 8.63
N VAL A 83 -4.35 17.70 8.15
CA VAL A 83 -3.14 17.79 9.01
C VAL A 83 -3.13 19.08 9.82
N THR A 84 -3.64 20.18 9.26
CA THR A 84 -3.71 21.47 9.96
C THR A 84 -5.01 21.68 10.75
N PHE A 85 -5.85 20.65 10.86
CA PHE A 85 -7.15 20.69 11.57
C PHE A 85 -8.06 21.84 11.10
N ARG A 86 -8.00 22.18 9.81
CA ARG A 86 -8.88 23.20 9.23
C ARG A 86 -10.25 22.59 8.89
N GLY A 87 -11.31 23.29 9.24
CA GLY A 87 -12.66 22.92 8.82
C GLY A 87 -12.82 22.98 7.30
N GLY A 88 -13.77 22.18 6.76
CA GLY A 88 -14.07 22.22 5.31
C GLY A 88 -13.20 21.31 4.44
N ALA A 89 -12.39 20.41 5.03
CA ALA A 89 -11.55 19.46 4.26
C ALA A 89 -12.37 18.67 3.22
N ALA A 90 -13.61 18.29 3.54
CA ALA A 90 -14.47 17.52 2.64
C ALA A 90 -14.80 18.27 1.33
N ALA A 91 -14.86 19.60 1.35
CA ALA A 91 -15.14 20.41 0.16
C ALA A 91 -14.05 20.26 -0.93
N HIS A 92 -12.81 19.95 -0.55
CA HIS A 92 -11.75 19.68 -1.52
C HIS A 92 -11.94 18.39 -2.31
N LEU A 93 -12.76 17.46 -1.81
CA LEU A 93 -13.08 16.20 -2.49
C LEU A 93 -14.28 16.31 -3.45
N ASP A 94 -14.96 17.47 -3.48
CA ASP A 94 -16.06 17.68 -4.40
C ASP A 94 -15.55 17.70 -5.85
N GLY A 95 -16.21 16.88 -6.70
CA GLY A 95 -15.82 16.72 -8.09
C GLY A 95 -14.59 15.83 -8.35
N VAL A 96 -13.94 15.29 -7.32
CA VAL A 96 -12.86 14.31 -7.49
C VAL A 96 -13.45 12.97 -7.95
N ALA A 97 -12.81 12.31 -8.93
CA ALA A 97 -13.28 11.03 -9.44
C ALA A 97 -13.38 9.97 -8.34
N PHE A 98 -14.41 9.12 -8.43
CA PHE A 98 -14.73 8.11 -7.42
C PHE A 98 -13.55 7.17 -7.08
N ILE A 99 -12.72 6.87 -8.07
CA ILE A 99 -11.52 6.03 -7.92
C ILE A 99 -10.52 6.60 -6.92
N PHE A 100 -10.25 7.93 -6.98
CA PHE A 100 -9.36 8.60 -6.03
C PHE A 100 -9.96 8.64 -4.63
N ARG A 101 -11.26 8.90 -4.53
CA ARG A 101 -11.97 8.86 -3.23
C ARG A 101 -11.94 7.47 -2.61
N GLY A 102 -12.18 6.42 -3.42
CA GLY A 102 -12.11 5.04 -2.97
C GLY A 102 -10.73 4.65 -2.46
N HIS A 103 -9.69 5.00 -3.23
CA HIS A 103 -8.30 4.78 -2.84
C HIS A 103 -7.94 5.50 -1.54
N LEU A 104 -8.39 6.75 -1.37
CA LEU A 104 -8.18 7.55 -0.17
C LEU A 104 -8.84 6.92 1.06
N VAL A 105 -10.14 6.59 0.98
CA VAL A 105 -10.90 6.00 2.09
C VAL A 105 -10.33 4.66 2.49
N LEU A 106 -9.98 3.82 1.52
CA LEU A 106 -9.37 2.52 1.79
C LEU A 106 -7.99 2.67 2.43
N GLY A 107 -7.18 3.64 1.96
CA GLY A 107 -5.89 3.98 2.56
C GLY A 107 -6.03 4.44 4.02
N MET A 108 -6.96 5.33 4.31
CA MET A 108 -7.25 5.77 5.68
C MET A 108 -7.73 4.62 6.58
N THR A 109 -8.54 3.71 6.02
CA THR A 109 -8.98 2.50 6.73
C THR A 109 -7.79 1.58 7.06
N LEU A 110 -6.86 1.41 6.13
CA LEU A 110 -5.63 0.64 6.37
C LEU A 110 -4.77 1.27 7.47
N PHE A 111 -4.61 2.60 7.49
CA PHE A 111 -3.90 3.30 8.57
C PHE A 111 -4.59 3.12 9.91
N LEU A 112 -5.93 3.15 9.95
CA LEU A 112 -6.69 2.91 11.17
C LEU A 112 -6.52 1.47 11.67
N LEU A 113 -6.49 0.49 10.77
CA LEU A 113 -6.32 -0.93 11.12
C LEU A 113 -4.87 -1.29 11.45
N PHE A 114 -3.90 -0.48 11.03
CA PHE A 114 -2.47 -0.73 11.17
C PHE A 114 -2.05 -1.11 12.61
N PRO A 115 -2.44 -0.38 13.68
CA PRO A 115 -2.04 -0.70 15.04
C PRO A 115 -2.65 -2.01 15.57
N PHE A 116 -3.76 -2.47 14.98
CA PHE A 116 -4.47 -3.67 15.44
C PHE A 116 -4.04 -4.94 14.69
N CYS A 117 -3.15 -4.83 13.70
CA CYS A 117 -2.71 -5.95 12.89
C CYS A 117 -1.21 -6.20 13.03
N ARG A 118 -0.73 -7.34 12.51
CA ARG A 118 0.70 -7.71 12.54
C ARG A 118 1.62 -6.78 11.74
N LEU A 119 1.07 -5.85 10.97
CA LEU A 119 1.86 -4.84 10.24
C LEU A 119 2.68 -3.95 11.17
N VAL A 120 2.26 -3.78 12.43
CA VAL A 120 3.03 -3.09 13.47
C VAL A 120 4.45 -3.68 13.62
N HIS A 121 4.62 -4.99 13.42
CA HIS A 121 5.92 -5.63 13.53
C HIS A 121 6.91 -5.22 12.44
N ILE A 122 6.45 -4.69 11.31
CA ILE A 122 7.31 -4.14 10.26
C ILE A 122 8.10 -2.93 10.78
N TRP A 123 7.50 -2.15 11.68
CA TRP A 123 8.13 -0.97 12.26
C TRP A 123 8.96 -1.28 13.52
N SER A 124 8.52 -2.23 14.32
CA SER A 124 9.18 -2.57 15.58
C SER A 124 10.43 -3.44 15.40
N ALA A 125 10.45 -4.36 14.42
CA ALA A 125 11.56 -5.26 14.21
C ALA A 125 12.85 -4.61 13.70
N PRO A 126 12.85 -3.67 12.72
CA PRO A 126 14.09 -3.13 12.16
C PRO A 126 14.82 -2.15 13.07
N VAL A 127 14.12 -1.43 13.96
CA VAL A 127 14.73 -0.40 14.81
C VAL A 127 15.70 -0.99 15.80
N GLU A 128 15.40 -2.16 16.33
CA GLU A 128 16.28 -2.87 17.28
C GLU A 128 17.53 -3.44 16.60
N TYR A 129 17.46 -3.80 15.29
CA TYR A 129 18.60 -4.31 14.53
C TYR A 129 19.60 -3.23 14.14
N ILE A 130 19.19 -1.96 14.03
CA ILE A 130 20.08 -0.84 13.70
C ILE A 130 21.08 -0.59 14.85
N THR A 131 20.67 -0.84 16.11
CA THR A 131 21.49 -0.64 17.30
C THR A 131 22.32 -1.87 17.70
N ARG A 132 22.00 -3.06 17.21
CA ARG A 132 22.74 -4.29 17.49
C ARG A 132 23.92 -4.46 16.55
N ARG A 133 25.13 -4.48 17.10
CA ARG A 133 26.36 -4.67 16.32
C ARG A 133 26.51 -6.06 15.69
N TYR A 134 26.08 -7.12 16.38
CA TYR A 134 26.06 -8.51 15.84
C TYR A 134 25.32 -9.44 16.82
N GLN A 135 24.86 -10.58 16.31
CA GLN A 135 24.23 -11.62 17.11
C GLN A 135 25.15 -12.87 17.15
N LEU A 136 25.60 -13.22 18.36
CA LEU A 136 26.37 -14.45 18.59
C LEU A 136 25.42 -15.64 18.63
N VAL A 137 25.40 -16.44 17.57
CA VAL A 137 24.72 -17.74 17.55
C VAL A 137 25.69 -18.79 18.09
N ARG A 138 25.52 -19.19 19.34
CA ARG A 138 26.24 -20.35 19.90
C ARG A 138 25.56 -21.64 19.45
N ASN A 139 26.25 -22.38 18.58
CA ASN A 139 25.88 -23.76 18.26
C ASN A 139 26.35 -24.63 19.42
N ARG A 140 25.45 -25.19 20.25
CA ARG A 140 25.76 -26.23 21.20
C ARG A 140 25.76 -27.54 20.41
N ARG A 141 26.97 -28.15 20.25
CA ARG A 141 27.12 -29.54 19.93
C ARG A 141 26.83 -30.38 21.15
#